data_c6a573ff10f4c0110c38fe10c3c1a4be
#
_entry.id   c6a573ff10f4c0110c38fe10c3c1a4be
#
_cell.length_a   1.000
_cell.length_b   1.000
_cell.length_c   1.000
_cell.angle_alpha   90.00
_cell.angle_beta   90.00
_cell.angle_gamma   90.00
#
_symmetry.space_group_name_H-M   'P 1'
#
loop_
_entity.id
_entity.type
_entity.pdbx_description
1 polymer ?
#
loop_
_entity_poly.entity_id
_entity_poly.type
_entity_poly.pdbx_seq_one_letter_code
_entity_poly.pdbx_strand_id
1 'polypeptide(L)'
;RRTVTVPAPKKKSAPKTSRSAKPNRAPAERVGGGDSLNAYIREISRFRPLSADEEKVVGKRIQGGDQEALQQLVEANLRLVVSYAKRYRGLGVHFLDLIHDGTLGLIEAAKRFDPERNVKFISYAVWWVRQAIFHALSEHTRVFRLPQKLSGQISKVGNARQQLTLELERAPTTEELAQKTALTPAEVEELLKVAGDDLSLSPAVGDEGSRELGDTLEQDTIPSVELEMMRSSFEEQIRA
;
A
#
# COMPACT_ATOMS: atom_id res chain seq x y z
N ARG A 1 -28.17 -66.94 39.13
CA ARG A 1 -27.99 -65.47 38.96
C ARG A 1 -27.50 -65.22 37.55
N ARG A 2 -28.41 -64.72 36.68
CA ARG A 2 -28.10 -64.34 35.29
C ARG A 2 -27.73 -62.87 35.32
N THR A 3 -26.53 -62.51 34.94
CA THR A 3 -26.01 -61.16 34.73
C THR A 3 -26.48 -60.67 33.35
N VAL A 4 -27.31 -59.63 33.36
CA VAL A 4 -27.78 -58.98 32.14
C VAL A 4 -26.76 -57.92 31.77
N THR A 5 -26.11 -58.08 30.61
CA THR A 5 -25.14 -57.12 30.02
C THR A 5 -25.93 -56.10 29.24
N VAL A 6 -25.88 -54.80 29.66
CA VAL A 6 -26.47 -53.65 28.97
C VAL A 6 -25.50 -53.20 27.87
N PRO A 7 -25.95 -53.02 26.62
CA PRO A 7 -25.08 -52.52 25.55
C PRO A 7 -24.91 -50.99 25.66
N ALA A 8 -23.68 -50.51 25.46
CA ALA A 8 -23.30 -49.10 25.48
C ALA A 8 -23.90 -48.32 24.30
N PRO A 9 -24.29 -47.03 24.50
CA PRO A 9 -24.89 -46.22 23.47
C PRO A 9 -23.88 -45.83 22.38
N LYS A 10 -24.27 -46.02 21.10
CA LYS A 10 -23.53 -45.58 19.91
C LYS A 10 -23.40 -44.06 19.89
N LYS A 11 -22.15 -43.55 19.86
CA LYS A 11 -21.85 -42.13 19.62
C LYS A 11 -22.34 -41.71 18.24
N LYS A 12 -23.33 -40.82 18.21
CA LYS A 12 -23.75 -40.10 16.99
C LYS A 12 -22.63 -39.17 16.56
N SER A 13 -22.17 -39.36 15.34
CA SER A 13 -21.22 -38.45 14.69
C SER A 13 -21.83 -37.09 14.47
N ALA A 14 -21.20 -36.03 14.98
CA ALA A 14 -21.60 -34.65 14.76
C ALA A 14 -21.46 -34.28 13.27
N PRO A 15 -22.33 -33.42 12.72
CA PRO A 15 -22.22 -32.97 11.34
C PRO A 15 -20.99 -32.09 11.18
N LYS A 16 -20.18 -32.36 10.15
CA LYS A 16 -19.03 -31.55 9.75
C LYS A 16 -19.53 -30.15 9.38
N THR A 17 -19.20 -29.16 10.20
CA THR A 17 -19.38 -27.75 9.88
C THR A 17 -18.70 -27.42 8.55
N SER A 18 -19.50 -26.93 7.63
CA SER A 18 -19.06 -26.41 6.34
C SER A 18 -17.97 -25.34 6.55
N ARG A 19 -16.79 -25.60 5.97
CA ARG A 19 -15.73 -24.62 5.83
C ARG A 19 -16.32 -23.39 5.13
N SER A 20 -16.36 -22.27 5.83
CA SER A 20 -16.64 -20.96 5.26
C SER A 20 -15.66 -20.76 4.08
N ALA A 21 -16.22 -20.58 2.89
CA ALA A 21 -15.48 -20.22 1.70
C ALA A 21 -14.73 -18.90 1.97
N LYS A 22 -13.41 -18.94 1.89
CA LYS A 22 -12.59 -17.73 1.81
C LYS A 22 -13.08 -16.93 0.61
N PRO A 23 -13.23 -15.60 0.71
CA PRO A 23 -13.59 -14.78 -0.42
C PRO A 23 -12.56 -15.03 -1.53
N ASN A 24 -13.07 -15.41 -2.69
CA ASN A 24 -12.31 -15.67 -3.91
C ASN A 24 -11.68 -14.35 -4.34
N ARG A 25 -10.45 -14.08 -3.87
CA ARG A 25 -9.61 -13.03 -4.45
C ARG A 25 -9.41 -13.45 -5.90
N ALA A 26 -9.98 -12.69 -6.82
CA ALA A 26 -9.70 -12.81 -8.24
C ALA A 26 -8.18 -12.97 -8.43
N PRO A 27 -7.72 -13.90 -9.28
CA PRO A 27 -6.30 -14.05 -9.53
C PRO A 27 -5.82 -12.78 -10.19
N ALA A 28 -5.12 -11.93 -9.41
CA ALA A 28 -4.33 -10.86 -9.99
C ALA A 28 -3.46 -11.50 -11.07
N GLU A 29 -3.63 -11.04 -12.28
CA GLU A 29 -2.96 -11.50 -13.48
C GLU A 29 -1.48 -11.76 -13.19
N ARG A 30 -1.09 -13.02 -13.29
CA ARG A 30 0.30 -13.46 -13.28
C ARG A 30 0.90 -13.18 -14.65
N VAL A 31 0.90 -11.92 -15.06
CA VAL A 31 1.63 -11.50 -16.24
C VAL A 31 3.10 -11.35 -15.83
N GLY A 32 3.95 -12.28 -16.25
CA GLY A 32 5.39 -12.10 -16.49
C GLY A 32 6.31 -11.55 -15.37
N GLY A 33 5.81 -11.04 -14.26
CA GLY A 33 6.60 -10.33 -13.26
C GLY A 33 7.57 -11.22 -12.45
N GLY A 34 7.33 -12.52 -12.37
CA GLY A 34 8.21 -13.44 -11.66
C GLY A 34 9.55 -13.66 -12.37
N ASP A 35 9.52 -13.77 -13.69
CA ASP A 35 10.73 -14.01 -14.49
C ASP A 35 11.60 -12.74 -14.56
N SER A 36 10.98 -11.57 -14.71
CA SER A 36 11.69 -10.29 -14.73
C SER A 36 12.36 -10.00 -13.38
N LEU A 37 11.68 -10.27 -12.27
CA LEU A 37 12.26 -10.10 -10.93
C LEU A 37 13.44 -11.08 -10.70
N ASN A 38 13.28 -12.34 -11.09
CA ASN A 38 14.34 -13.34 -10.96
C ASN A 38 15.55 -12.99 -11.83
N ALA A 39 15.32 -12.51 -13.06
CA ALA A 39 16.38 -12.01 -13.94
C ALA A 39 17.14 -10.85 -13.30
N TYR A 40 16.40 -9.84 -12.77
CA TYR A 40 16.98 -8.70 -12.07
C TYR A 40 17.79 -9.13 -10.85
N ILE A 41 17.26 -10.00 -9.98
CA ILE A 41 17.98 -10.48 -8.79
C ILE A 41 19.27 -11.24 -9.19
N ARG A 42 19.22 -12.02 -10.28
CA ARG A 42 20.41 -12.72 -10.80
C ARG A 42 21.48 -11.74 -11.29
N GLU A 43 21.06 -10.67 -11.93
CA GLU A 43 21.96 -9.63 -12.44
C GLU A 43 22.64 -8.85 -11.30
N ILE A 44 21.86 -8.34 -10.35
CA ILE A 44 22.43 -7.59 -9.20
C ILE A 44 23.31 -8.48 -8.30
N SER A 45 23.13 -9.80 -8.32
CA SER A 45 23.96 -10.72 -7.53
C SER A 45 25.39 -10.84 -8.07
N ARG A 46 25.65 -10.39 -9.31
CA ARG A 46 27.00 -10.37 -9.92
C ARG A 46 27.87 -9.27 -9.34
N PHE A 47 27.29 -8.18 -8.86
CA PHE A 47 28.03 -7.07 -8.31
C PHE A 47 28.59 -7.40 -6.93
N ARG A 48 29.88 -7.16 -6.75
CA ARG A 48 30.57 -7.37 -5.49
C ARG A 48 30.29 -6.20 -4.54
N PRO A 49 30.00 -6.43 -3.26
CA PRO A 49 29.95 -5.38 -2.25
C PRO A 49 31.32 -4.71 -2.11
N LEU A 50 31.35 -3.38 -1.95
CA LEU A 50 32.56 -2.62 -1.69
C LEU A 50 32.99 -2.74 -0.23
N SER A 51 34.30 -2.74 0.02
CA SER A 51 34.86 -2.58 1.35
C SER A 51 34.76 -1.11 1.81
N ALA A 52 34.92 -0.85 3.11
CA ALA A 52 34.84 0.51 3.65
C ALA A 52 35.91 1.45 3.05
N ASP A 53 37.08 0.91 2.72
CA ASP A 53 38.15 1.71 2.10
C ASP A 53 37.87 1.98 0.62
N GLU A 54 37.32 1.01 -0.10
CA GLU A 54 36.86 1.19 -1.47
C GLU A 54 35.70 2.20 -1.53
N GLU A 55 34.73 2.18 -0.58
CA GLU A 55 33.68 3.18 -0.49
C GLU A 55 34.24 4.61 -0.34
N LYS A 56 35.31 4.80 0.45
CA LYS A 56 35.96 6.09 0.61
C LYS A 56 36.62 6.57 -0.68
N VAL A 57 37.33 5.70 -1.39
CA VAL A 57 37.98 6.03 -2.65
C VAL A 57 36.95 6.39 -3.72
N VAL A 58 35.93 5.55 -3.86
CA VAL A 58 34.83 5.77 -4.81
C VAL A 58 34.06 7.05 -4.46
N GLY A 59 33.78 7.29 -3.17
CA GLY A 59 33.11 8.51 -2.71
C GLY A 59 33.87 9.80 -3.06
N LYS A 60 35.21 9.81 -2.94
CA LYS A 60 36.02 10.95 -3.35
C LYS A 60 35.96 11.19 -4.87
N ARG A 61 35.95 10.13 -5.66
CA ARG A 61 35.81 10.23 -7.13
C ARG A 61 34.43 10.80 -7.51
N ILE A 62 33.36 10.41 -6.80
CA ILE A 62 32.00 10.94 -7.02
C ILE A 62 31.94 12.43 -6.73
N GLN A 63 32.60 12.91 -5.67
CA GLN A 63 32.69 14.34 -5.36
C GLN A 63 33.43 15.11 -6.48
N GLY A 64 34.35 14.46 -7.21
CA GLY A 64 35.02 14.98 -8.41
C GLY A 64 34.15 14.93 -9.68
N GLY A 65 32.91 14.45 -9.62
CA GLY A 65 31.99 14.39 -10.77
C GLY A 65 32.09 13.09 -11.59
N ASP A 66 32.78 12.08 -11.10
CA ASP A 66 32.99 10.81 -11.82
C ASP A 66 31.73 9.95 -11.83
N GLN A 67 31.11 9.81 -13.02
CA GLN A 67 29.88 9.05 -13.22
C GLN A 67 30.09 7.52 -13.14
N GLU A 68 31.27 7.03 -13.52
CA GLU A 68 31.61 5.61 -13.42
C GLU A 68 31.71 5.19 -11.94
N ALA A 69 32.32 6.05 -11.12
CA ALA A 69 32.39 5.84 -9.68
C ALA A 69 30.97 5.84 -9.03
N LEU A 70 30.09 6.75 -9.47
CA LEU A 70 28.69 6.78 -9.02
C LEU A 70 27.98 5.47 -9.37
N GLN A 71 28.08 5.00 -10.60
CA GLN A 71 27.50 3.75 -11.05
C GLN A 71 28.05 2.57 -10.23
N GLN A 72 29.36 2.49 -10.03
CA GLN A 72 30.00 1.44 -9.23
C GLN A 72 29.46 1.39 -7.79
N LEU A 73 29.31 2.55 -7.13
CA LEU A 73 28.78 2.60 -5.76
C LEU A 73 27.31 2.17 -5.70
N VAL A 74 26.49 2.59 -6.67
CA VAL A 74 25.06 2.21 -6.75
C VAL A 74 24.92 0.72 -7.01
N GLU A 75 25.58 0.17 -8.02
CA GLU A 75 25.52 -1.25 -8.41
C GLU A 75 25.92 -2.18 -7.25
N ALA A 76 26.98 -1.85 -6.52
CA ALA A 76 27.43 -2.62 -5.36
C ALA A 76 26.37 -2.67 -4.24
N ASN A 77 25.45 -1.70 -4.19
CA ASN A 77 24.46 -1.56 -3.12
C ASN A 77 23.00 -1.83 -3.54
N LEU A 78 22.73 -2.24 -4.79
CA LEU A 78 21.36 -2.56 -5.26
C LEU A 78 20.67 -3.63 -4.40
N ARG A 79 21.42 -4.58 -3.88
CA ARG A 79 20.88 -5.62 -2.97
C ARG A 79 20.26 -5.06 -1.71
N LEU A 80 20.74 -3.92 -1.21
CA LEU A 80 20.16 -3.20 -0.08
C LEU A 80 18.73 -2.75 -0.40
N VAL A 81 18.52 -2.16 -1.60
CA VAL A 81 17.21 -1.68 -2.05
C VAL A 81 16.19 -2.81 -2.08
N VAL A 82 16.56 -3.95 -2.70
CA VAL A 82 15.67 -5.13 -2.77
C VAL A 82 15.33 -5.65 -1.37
N SER A 83 16.31 -5.74 -0.47
CA SER A 83 16.08 -6.16 0.91
C SER A 83 15.14 -5.23 1.67
N TYR A 84 15.23 -3.94 1.39
CA TYR A 84 14.38 -2.94 2.02
C TYR A 84 12.97 -2.93 1.43
N ALA A 85 12.83 -2.90 0.11
CA ALA A 85 11.55 -2.92 -0.61
C ALA A 85 10.71 -4.17 -0.29
N LYS A 86 11.37 -5.29 0.03
CA LYS A 86 10.70 -6.55 0.41
C LYS A 86 9.76 -6.42 1.61
N ARG A 87 10.04 -5.49 2.53
CA ARG A 87 9.19 -5.21 3.72
C ARG A 87 7.88 -4.53 3.36
N TYR A 88 7.83 -3.85 2.23
CA TYR A 88 6.70 -3.06 1.75
C TYR A 88 5.91 -3.73 0.63
N ARG A 89 6.21 -5.02 0.38
CA ARG A 89 5.51 -5.81 -0.62
C ARG A 89 4.04 -6.01 -0.25
N GLY A 90 3.15 -5.83 -1.22
CA GLY A 90 1.70 -6.07 -1.03
C GLY A 90 0.93 -4.86 -0.49
N LEU A 91 1.54 -3.67 -0.43
CA LEU A 91 0.90 -2.44 0.00
C LEU A 91 0.27 -1.64 -1.17
N GLY A 92 -0.14 -2.31 -2.25
CA GLY A 92 -0.84 -1.68 -3.37
C GLY A 92 0.06 -1.25 -4.54
N VAL A 93 1.38 -1.22 -4.37
CA VAL A 93 2.36 -0.89 -5.42
C VAL A 93 3.07 -2.15 -5.90
N HIS A 94 3.34 -2.24 -7.21
CA HIS A 94 4.07 -3.38 -7.76
C HIS A 94 5.51 -3.41 -7.22
N PHE A 95 6.01 -4.61 -6.92
CA PHE A 95 7.30 -4.76 -6.22
C PHE A 95 8.51 -4.23 -7.03
N LEU A 96 8.49 -4.36 -8.35
CA LEU A 96 9.54 -3.81 -9.21
C LEU A 96 9.56 -2.28 -9.20
N ASP A 97 8.37 -1.64 -9.10
CA ASP A 97 8.27 -0.19 -9.02
C ASP A 97 8.86 0.33 -7.70
N LEU A 98 8.57 -0.36 -6.57
CA LEU A 98 9.20 -0.04 -5.28
C LEU A 98 10.73 -0.18 -5.31
N ILE A 99 11.26 -1.17 -6.06
CA ILE A 99 12.71 -1.32 -6.24
C ILE A 99 13.24 -0.16 -7.09
N HIS A 100 12.52 0.22 -8.15
CA HIS A 100 12.93 1.32 -9.02
C HIS A 100 13.02 2.63 -8.24
N ASP A 101 11.97 3.01 -7.53
CA ASP A 101 11.94 4.23 -6.71
C ASP A 101 12.97 4.19 -5.59
N GLY A 102 13.13 3.04 -4.93
CA GLY A 102 14.19 2.84 -3.95
C GLY A 102 15.59 3.01 -4.55
N THR A 103 15.79 2.61 -5.81
CA THR A 103 17.07 2.81 -6.53
C THR A 103 17.30 4.29 -6.85
N LEU A 104 16.26 5.05 -7.19
CA LEU A 104 16.39 6.51 -7.34
C LEU A 104 16.84 7.15 -6.01
N GLY A 105 16.26 6.73 -4.89
CA GLY A 105 16.72 7.16 -3.56
C GLY A 105 18.17 6.77 -3.26
N LEU A 106 18.63 5.60 -3.69
CA LEU A 106 20.00 5.15 -3.55
C LEU A 106 20.97 6.02 -4.37
N ILE A 107 20.60 6.39 -5.60
CA ILE A 107 21.38 7.29 -6.47
C ILE A 107 21.53 8.67 -5.83
N GLU A 108 20.44 9.23 -5.30
CA GLU A 108 20.50 10.51 -4.57
C GLU A 108 21.39 10.44 -3.32
N ALA A 109 21.33 9.34 -2.59
CA ALA A 109 22.23 9.09 -1.47
C ALA A 109 23.70 9.06 -1.94
N ALA A 110 24.01 8.37 -3.05
CA ALA A 110 25.35 8.25 -3.58
C ALA A 110 25.93 9.59 -4.02
N LYS A 111 25.13 10.46 -4.66
CA LYS A 111 25.54 11.81 -5.05
C LYS A 111 25.89 12.73 -3.88
N ARG A 112 25.22 12.52 -2.73
CA ARG A 112 25.37 13.35 -1.52
C ARG A 112 26.25 12.71 -0.44
N PHE A 113 26.83 11.56 -0.74
CA PHE A 113 27.64 10.83 0.22
C PHE A 113 28.96 11.55 0.50
N ASP A 114 29.27 11.71 1.79
CA ASP A 114 30.52 12.28 2.24
C ASP A 114 31.41 11.17 2.86
N PRO A 115 32.46 10.76 2.15
CA PRO A 115 33.35 9.68 2.60
C PRO A 115 34.20 10.05 3.81
N GLU A 116 34.33 11.34 4.16
CA GLU A 116 35.18 11.79 5.28
C GLU A 116 34.51 11.63 6.65
N ARG A 117 33.18 11.46 6.67
CA ARG A 117 32.41 11.28 7.92
C ARG A 117 32.60 9.96 8.62
N ASN A 118 33.44 9.05 8.13
CA ASN A 118 33.68 7.72 8.71
C ASN A 118 32.42 6.87 8.95
N VAL A 119 31.35 7.09 8.20
CA VAL A 119 30.11 6.32 8.24
C VAL A 119 30.06 5.42 7.01
N LYS A 120 29.66 4.16 7.17
CA LYS A 120 29.44 3.27 6.03
C LYS A 120 28.32 3.81 5.15
N PHE A 121 28.51 3.72 3.83
CA PHE A 121 27.50 4.18 2.86
C PHE A 121 26.12 3.59 3.11
N ILE A 122 26.04 2.29 3.44
CA ILE A 122 24.77 1.60 3.72
C ILE A 122 23.97 2.30 4.83
N SER A 123 24.61 2.74 5.92
CA SER A 123 23.92 3.40 7.04
C SER A 123 23.32 4.75 6.66
N TYR A 124 23.97 5.46 5.75
CA TYR A 124 23.46 6.72 5.20
C TYR A 124 22.38 6.49 4.14
N ALA A 125 22.59 5.56 3.22
CA ALA A 125 21.70 5.26 2.11
C ALA A 125 20.33 4.75 2.54
N VAL A 126 20.24 4.01 3.65
CA VAL A 126 18.96 3.47 4.18
C VAL A 126 17.90 4.56 4.36
N TRP A 127 18.29 5.75 4.81
CA TRP A 127 17.36 6.86 5.00
C TRP A 127 16.76 7.37 3.69
N TRP A 128 17.60 7.49 2.65
CA TRP A 128 17.19 7.92 1.31
C TRP A 128 16.31 6.88 0.61
N VAL A 129 16.72 5.62 0.66
CA VAL A 129 15.95 4.49 0.10
C VAL A 129 14.58 4.39 0.78
N ARG A 130 14.56 4.50 2.11
CA ARG A 130 13.31 4.50 2.86
C ARG A 130 12.40 5.65 2.45
N GLN A 131 12.93 6.86 2.38
CA GLN A 131 12.18 8.06 1.99
C GLN A 131 11.59 7.92 0.58
N ALA A 132 12.39 7.43 -0.38
CA ALA A 132 11.93 7.21 -1.74
C ALA A 132 10.81 6.16 -1.82
N ILE A 133 10.94 5.03 -1.11
CA ILE A 133 9.90 3.99 -1.05
C ILE A 133 8.62 4.53 -0.42
N PHE A 134 8.70 5.31 0.66
CA PHE A 134 7.50 5.91 1.26
C PHE A 134 6.84 6.93 0.35
N HIS A 135 7.64 7.69 -0.41
CA HIS A 135 7.12 8.61 -1.40
C HIS A 135 6.34 7.88 -2.49
N ALA A 136 6.94 6.82 -3.06
CA ALA A 136 6.30 5.96 -4.04
C ALA A 136 4.99 5.35 -3.53
N LEU A 137 4.99 4.84 -2.30
CA LEU A 137 3.77 4.33 -1.68
C LEU A 137 2.69 5.40 -1.55
N SER A 138 3.03 6.63 -1.15
CA SER A 138 2.04 7.70 -1.01
C SER A 138 1.50 8.20 -2.34
N GLU A 139 2.25 8.04 -3.44
CA GLU A 139 1.84 8.49 -4.78
C GLU A 139 1.06 7.42 -5.55
N HIS A 140 1.44 6.15 -5.43
CA HIS A 140 0.95 5.08 -6.30
C HIS A 140 -0.03 4.09 -5.65
N THR A 141 -0.26 4.19 -4.33
CA THR A 141 -1.17 3.25 -3.64
C THR A 141 -2.65 3.53 -3.96
N ARG A 142 -3.01 4.76 -4.30
CA ARG A 142 -4.40 5.19 -4.51
C ARG A 142 -4.61 5.73 -5.91
N VAL A 143 -5.86 5.64 -6.38
CA VAL A 143 -6.28 6.20 -7.68
C VAL A 143 -6.11 7.72 -7.71
N PHE A 144 -6.39 8.40 -6.60
CA PHE A 144 -6.16 9.83 -6.46
C PHE A 144 -5.02 10.14 -5.48
N ARG A 145 -4.18 11.10 -5.88
CA ARG A 145 -3.02 11.51 -5.10
C ARG A 145 -3.43 12.30 -3.87
N LEU A 146 -3.05 11.80 -2.69
CA LEU A 146 -3.22 12.53 -1.44
C LEU A 146 -1.96 13.36 -1.10
N PRO A 147 -2.12 14.56 -0.51
CA PRO A 147 -1.00 15.28 0.07
C PRO A 147 -0.27 14.41 1.11
N GLN A 148 1.07 14.46 1.12
CA GLN A 148 1.90 13.62 1.98
C GLN A 148 1.56 13.76 3.48
N LYS A 149 1.18 14.97 3.92
CA LYS A 149 0.74 15.23 5.30
C LYS A 149 -0.51 14.40 5.64
N LEU A 150 -1.48 14.37 4.74
CA LEU A 150 -2.74 13.64 4.91
C LEU A 150 -2.50 12.13 4.93
N SER A 151 -1.68 11.62 4.01
CA SER A 151 -1.28 10.22 3.96
C SER A 151 -0.60 9.78 5.27
N GLY A 152 0.27 10.62 5.83
CA GLY A 152 0.88 10.38 7.13
C GLY A 152 -0.12 10.33 8.29
N GLN A 153 -1.12 11.22 8.28
CA GLN A 153 -2.20 11.21 9.29
C GLN A 153 -3.09 9.97 9.17
N ILE A 154 -3.48 9.58 7.96
CA ILE A 154 -4.23 8.34 7.70
C ILE A 154 -3.48 7.11 8.23
N SER A 155 -2.17 7.01 7.93
CA SER A 155 -1.34 5.91 8.44
C SER A 155 -1.26 5.90 9.97
N LYS A 156 -1.18 7.09 10.60
CA LYS A 156 -1.17 7.22 12.07
C LYS A 156 -2.49 6.75 12.68
N VAL A 157 -3.63 7.15 12.10
CA VAL A 157 -4.96 6.72 12.55
C VAL A 157 -5.16 5.21 12.33
N GLY A 158 -4.70 4.66 11.18
CA GLY A 158 -4.75 3.23 10.89
C GLY A 158 -3.97 2.38 11.90
N ASN A 159 -2.75 2.81 12.23
CA ASN A 159 -1.92 2.14 13.24
C ASN A 159 -2.55 2.22 14.64
N ALA A 160 -3.09 3.39 15.02
CA ALA A 160 -3.78 3.57 16.30
C ALA A 160 -5.03 2.68 16.38
N ARG A 161 -5.81 2.59 15.29
CA ARG A 161 -6.98 1.71 15.18
C ARG A 161 -6.60 0.23 15.39
N GLN A 162 -5.53 -0.22 14.73
CA GLN A 162 -5.06 -1.60 14.88
C GLN A 162 -4.62 -1.90 16.32
N GLN A 163 -3.86 -0.99 16.94
CA GLN A 163 -3.41 -1.16 18.33
C GLN A 163 -4.58 -1.18 19.31
N LEU A 164 -5.51 -0.23 19.22
CA LEU A 164 -6.66 -0.17 20.09
C LEU A 164 -7.60 -1.36 19.89
N THR A 165 -7.74 -1.86 18.67
CA THR A 165 -8.53 -3.08 18.41
C THR A 165 -7.94 -4.29 19.12
N LEU A 166 -6.59 -4.40 19.18
CA LEU A 166 -5.91 -5.48 19.92
C LEU A 166 -6.00 -5.28 21.43
N GLU A 167 -5.95 -4.04 21.92
CA GLU A 167 -6.03 -3.73 23.36
C GLU A 167 -7.46 -3.89 23.91
N LEU A 168 -8.48 -3.49 23.15
CA LEU A 168 -9.88 -3.45 23.57
C LEU A 168 -10.69 -4.67 23.15
N GLU A 169 -10.15 -5.53 22.28
CA GLU A 169 -10.84 -6.67 21.64
C GLU A 169 -12.15 -6.28 20.91
N ARG A 170 -12.31 -4.98 20.58
CA ARG A 170 -13.43 -4.41 19.83
C ARG A 170 -12.96 -3.28 18.92
N ALA A 171 -13.82 -2.86 18.00
CA ALA A 171 -13.55 -1.67 17.20
C ALA A 171 -13.49 -0.42 18.10
N PRO A 172 -12.42 0.41 18.00
CA PRO A 172 -12.32 1.65 18.76
C PRO A 172 -13.28 2.71 18.26
N THR A 173 -13.74 3.59 19.16
CA THR A 173 -14.56 4.75 18.81
C THR A 173 -13.70 5.88 18.23
N THR A 174 -14.35 6.85 17.54
CA THR A 174 -13.65 8.04 17.01
C THR A 174 -12.97 8.87 18.11
N GLU A 175 -13.58 8.91 19.30
CA GLU A 175 -13.03 9.62 20.46
C GLU A 175 -11.76 8.94 21.01
N GLU A 176 -11.76 7.61 21.11
CA GLU A 176 -10.58 6.83 21.52
C GLU A 176 -9.43 6.98 20.52
N LEU A 177 -9.73 6.99 19.21
CA LEU A 177 -8.76 7.26 18.17
C LEU A 177 -8.19 8.69 18.26
N ALA A 178 -9.05 9.68 18.50
CA ALA A 178 -8.67 11.08 18.65
C ALA A 178 -7.69 11.28 19.82
N GLN A 179 -7.97 10.67 20.97
CA GLN A 179 -7.08 10.72 22.14
C GLN A 179 -5.72 10.06 21.84
N LYS A 180 -5.70 8.88 21.18
CA LYS A 180 -4.46 8.16 20.86
C LYS A 180 -3.60 8.88 19.81
N THR A 181 -4.24 9.58 18.86
CA THR A 181 -3.55 10.26 17.74
C THR A 181 -3.25 11.73 17.99
N ALA A 182 -3.80 12.33 19.06
CA ALA A 182 -3.77 13.75 19.34
C ALA A 182 -4.37 14.60 18.19
N LEU A 183 -5.48 14.13 17.61
CA LEU A 183 -6.30 14.81 16.61
C LEU A 183 -7.69 15.08 17.21
N THR A 184 -8.44 15.98 16.58
CA THR A 184 -9.85 16.19 16.97
C THR A 184 -10.74 15.06 16.44
N PRO A 185 -11.86 14.72 17.11
CA PRO A 185 -12.78 13.69 16.62
C PRO A 185 -13.31 13.95 15.20
N ALA A 186 -13.54 15.22 14.85
CA ALA A 186 -13.97 15.63 13.52
C ALA A 186 -12.90 15.33 12.45
N GLU A 187 -11.62 15.65 12.73
CA GLU A 187 -10.51 15.33 11.82
C GLU A 187 -10.36 13.82 11.65
N VAL A 188 -10.52 13.04 12.73
CA VAL A 188 -10.46 11.56 12.63
C VAL A 188 -11.60 11.04 11.75
N GLU A 189 -12.81 11.58 11.85
CA GLU A 189 -13.93 11.18 11.02
C GLU A 189 -13.69 11.50 9.54
N GLU A 190 -13.20 12.70 9.22
CA GLU A 190 -12.82 13.08 7.86
C GLU A 190 -11.72 12.18 7.30
N LEU A 191 -10.68 11.90 8.10
CA LEU A 191 -9.61 10.99 7.70
C LEU A 191 -10.11 9.57 7.45
N LEU A 192 -11.06 9.07 8.24
CA LEU A 192 -11.65 7.74 8.04
C LEU A 192 -12.52 7.68 6.77
N LYS A 193 -13.22 8.75 6.41
CA LYS A 193 -13.97 8.85 5.15
C LYS A 193 -13.03 8.78 3.94
N VAL A 194 -11.90 9.50 4.00
CA VAL A 194 -10.87 9.50 2.94
C VAL A 194 -10.03 8.21 2.95
N ALA A 195 -9.92 7.53 4.10
CA ALA A 195 -9.13 6.32 4.24
C ALA A 195 -9.77 5.07 3.62
N GLY A 196 -11.04 5.15 3.18
CA GLY A 196 -11.73 4.04 2.51
C GLY A 196 -10.97 3.52 1.30
N ASP A 197 -11.13 2.22 1.01
CA ASP A 197 -10.56 1.60 -0.19
C ASP A 197 -11.36 2.03 -1.42
N ASP A 198 -10.67 2.31 -2.53
CA ASP A 198 -11.30 2.59 -3.81
C ASP A 198 -11.99 1.33 -4.33
N LEU A 199 -13.29 1.43 -4.64
CA LEU A 199 -14.07 0.35 -5.23
C LEU A 199 -14.11 0.53 -6.75
N SER A 200 -13.82 -0.55 -7.49
CA SER A 200 -14.04 -0.55 -8.94
C SER A 200 -15.54 -0.48 -9.24
N LEU A 201 -15.92 0.29 -10.25
CA LEU A 201 -17.31 0.40 -10.72
C LEU A 201 -17.68 -0.67 -11.76
N SER A 202 -16.70 -1.39 -12.29
CA SER A 202 -16.89 -2.43 -13.31
C SER A 202 -17.26 -3.83 -12.81
N PRO A 203 -17.19 -4.20 -11.50
CA PRO A 203 -17.66 -5.51 -11.06
C PRO A 203 -19.15 -5.67 -11.33
N ALA A 204 -19.51 -6.84 -11.88
CA ALA A 204 -20.90 -7.22 -12.10
C ALA A 204 -21.65 -7.36 -10.77
N VAL A 205 -22.85 -6.81 -10.69
CA VAL A 205 -23.73 -6.87 -9.54
C VAL A 205 -24.96 -7.73 -9.89
N GLY A 206 -25.24 -8.75 -9.06
CA GLY A 206 -26.38 -9.65 -9.23
C GLY A 206 -26.01 -11.00 -9.85
N ASP A 207 -26.95 -11.96 -9.72
CA ASP A 207 -26.76 -13.36 -10.17
C ASP A 207 -26.67 -13.51 -11.69
N GLU A 208 -27.19 -12.55 -12.46
CA GLU A 208 -27.21 -12.60 -13.94
C GLU A 208 -26.02 -11.93 -14.60
N GLY A 209 -25.13 -11.26 -13.85
CA GLY A 209 -23.89 -10.67 -14.34
C GLY A 209 -24.03 -9.58 -15.42
N SER A 210 -25.24 -9.05 -15.64
CA SER A 210 -25.56 -8.13 -16.73
C SER A 210 -25.46 -6.64 -16.34
N ARG A 211 -25.32 -6.32 -15.05
CA ARG A 211 -25.21 -4.93 -14.58
C ARG A 211 -23.88 -4.71 -13.86
N GLU A 212 -23.26 -3.59 -14.16
CA GLU A 212 -22.08 -3.14 -13.42
C GLU A 212 -22.49 -2.34 -12.18
N LEU A 213 -21.62 -2.27 -11.16
CA LEU A 213 -21.85 -1.46 -9.97
C LEU A 213 -22.08 0.02 -10.33
N GLY A 214 -21.40 0.50 -11.38
CA GLY A 214 -21.55 1.86 -11.91
C GLY A 214 -22.97 2.17 -12.37
N ASP A 215 -23.70 1.20 -12.93
CA ASP A 215 -25.07 1.36 -13.41
C ASP A 215 -26.11 1.52 -12.28
N THR A 216 -25.72 1.18 -11.04
CA THR A 216 -26.60 1.30 -9.87
C THR A 216 -26.47 2.63 -9.12
N LEU A 217 -25.48 3.46 -9.51
CA LEU A 217 -25.27 4.75 -8.87
C LEU A 217 -26.24 5.79 -9.44
N GLU A 218 -27.03 6.38 -8.56
CA GLU A 218 -27.92 7.48 -8.91
C GLU A 218 -27.11 8.77 -9.10
N GLN A 219 -27.51 9.56 -10.09
CA GLN A 219 -26.89 10.84 -10.40
C GLN A 219 -27.64 11.99 -9.70
N ASP A 220 -27.19 12.40 -8.54
CA ASP A 220 -27.83 13.46 -7.75
C ASP A 220 -27.40 14.88 -8.15
N THR A 221 -26.35 15.02 -8.97
CA THR A 221 -25.71 16.33 -9.23
C THR A 221 -26.36 17.11 -10.38
N ILE A 222 -27.01 16.41 -11.30
CA ILE A 222 -27.70 17.04 -12.42
C ILE A 222 -29.20 17.06 -12.10
N PRO A 223 -29.81 18.25 -12.05
CA PRO A 223 -31.26 18.35 -11.84
C PRO A 223 -31.99 17.57 -12.94
N SER A 224 -33.12 16.94 -12.59
CA SER A 224 -33.90 16.17 -13.56
C SER A 224 -34.35 17.10 -14.69
N VAL A 225 -34.41 16.56 -15.93
CA VAL A 225 -34.81 17.31 -17.11
C VAL A 225 -36.19 17.95 -16.89
N GLU A 226 -37.08 17.31 -16.13
CA GLU A 226 -38.39 17.82 -15.77
C GLU A 226 -38.32 19.10 -14.93
N LEU A 227 -37.40 19.15 -13.96
CA LEU A 227 -37.15 20.33 -13.12
C LEU A 227 -36.58 21.48 -13.95
N GLU A 228 -35.72 21.19 -14.91
CA GLU A 228 -35.10 22.17 -15.76
C GLU A 228 -36.11 22.74 -16.78
N MET A 229 -36.98 21.90 -17.35
CA MET A 229 -38.08 22.32 -18.21
C MET A 229 -39.13 23.15 -17.43
N MET A 230 -39.50 22.75 -16.22
CA MET A 230 -40.39 23.56 -15.39
C MET A 230 -39.78 24.94 -15.09
N ARG A 231 -38.49 24.99 -14.79
CA ARG A 231 -37.80 26.25 -14.48
C ARG A 231 -37.74 27.17 -15.70
N SER A 232 -37.41 26.66 -16.88
CA SER A 232 -37.39 27.44 -18.09
C SER A 232 -38.79 27.93 -18.48
N SER A 233 -39.83 27.10 -18.33
CA SER A 233 -41.23 27.50 -18.60
C SER A 233 -41.70 28.60 -17.61
N PHE A 234 -41.35 28.52 -16.36
CA PHE A 234 -41.61 29.58 -15.38
C PHE A 234 -40.87 30.89 -15.70
N GLU A 235 -39.61 30.79 -16.14
CA GLU A 235 -38.82 31.98 -16.52
C GLU A 235 -39.41 32.66 -17.76
N GLU A 236 -39.94 31.91 -18.75
CA GLU A 236 -40.64 32.47 -19.91
C GLU A 236 -41.94 33.15 -19.53
N GLN A 237 -42.75 32.57 -18.63
CA GLN A 237 -44.00 33.15 -18.16
C GLN A 237 -43.80 34.46 -17.36
N ILE A 238 -42.68 34.59 -16.65
CA ILE A 238 -42.34 35.82 -15.87
C ILE A 238 -41.85 36.94 -16.82
N ARG A 239 -41.23 36.57 -17.96
CA ARG A 239 -40.74 37.53 -18.95
C ARG A 239 -41.80 38.05 -19.91
N ALA A 240 -42.92 37.37 -20.05
CA ALA A 240 -44.06 37.74 -20.86
C ALA A 240 -45.00 38.69 -20.10
#